data_1b127700c8ebc5ab315b9df1d47aa90e
#
_entry.id   1b127700c8ebc5ab315b9df1d47aa90e
#
_cell.length_a   1.000
_cell.length_b   1.000
_cell.length_c   1.000
_cell.angle_alpha   90.00
_cell.angle_beta   90.00
_cell.angle_gamma   90.00
#
_symmetry.space_group_name_H-M   'P 1'
#
loop_
_entity.id
_entity.type
_entity.pdbx_description
1 polymer ?
#
loop_
_entity_poly.entity_id
_entity_poly.type
_entity_poly.pdbx_seq_one_letter_code
_entity_poly.pdbx_strand_id
1 'polypeptide(L)'
;MRFQPPWGGAFRLHTFHHHTPEALPEGTVNAIRSAILGSPLLGESNLTDQFSGTYGFSITFRREGLPEVTGRFPAFAPYLEKALLPDCNAFLLNPLLVQNGRGVEAHLDRSMEYYGEGIGSPFAVSVLYVHVPEQLAGGELRLYHRGRQVAAVKPASRSLVMFRGDLMHEVMAVQTGAPALAEARISLVIEQYRVPESKLAGVPRFELRTRDGVVST
;
A
#
# COMPACT_ATOMS: atom_id res chain seq x y z
N MET A 1 23.54 4.84 -10.65
CA MET A 1 23.34 3.42 -10.25
C MET A 1 22.04 2.96 -10.89
N ARG A 2 22.02 1.92 -11.72
CA ARG A 2 20.75 1.39 -12.28
C ARG A 2 20.09 0.55 -11.19
N PHE A 3 18.90 0.95 -10.78
CA PHE A 3 18.06 0.19 -9.86
C PHE A 3 17.67 -1.13 -10.53
N GLN A 4 18.10 -2.25 -9.99
CA GLN A 4 17.56 -3.56 -10.31
C GLN A 4 16.61 -3.93 -9.17
N PRO A 5 15.30 -4.05 -9.44
CA PRO A 5 14.39 -4.57 -8.42
C PRO A 5 14.83 -5.98 -8.02
N PRO A 6 14.63 -6.38 -6.76
CA PRO A 6 15.12 -7.65 -6.22
C PRO A 6 14.58 -8.91 -6.91
N TRP A 7 13.61 -8.77 -7.80
CA TRP A 7 13.07 -9.81 -8.67
C TRP A 7 13.72 -9.89 -10.07
N GLY A 8 14.94 -9.37 -10.25
CA GLY A 8 15.83 -9.66 -11.38
C GLY A 8 15.18 -9.79 -12.76
N GLY A 9 14.34 -8.87 -13.18
CA GLY A 9 13.67 -8.92 -14.46
C GLY A 9 12.17 -8.63 -14.35
N ALA A 10 11.61 -8.03 -15.40
CA ALA A 10 10.23 -7.58 -15.48
C ALA A 10 9.25 -8.45 -14.68
N PHE A 11 8.42 -7.82 -13.81
CA PHE A 11 7.24 -8.44 -13.22
C PHE A 11 6.50 -9.17 -14.33
N ARG A 12 6.65 -10.49 -14.38
CA ARG A 12 6.11 -11.28 -15.49
C ARG A 12 4.60 -11.31 -15.36
N LEU A 13 3.90 -10.85 -16.36
CA LEU A 13 2.43 -10.86 -16.49
C LEU A 13 1.77 -12.24 -16.25
N HIS A 14 2.56 -13.30 -16.14
CA HIS A 14 2.10 -14.67 -15.92
C HIS A 14 1.97 -15.07 -14.44
N THR A 15 2.52 -14.31 -13.50
CA THR A 15 2.37 -14.56 -12.07
C THR A 15 1.37 -13.58 -11.47
N PHE A 16 0.46 -14.07 -10.65
CA PHE A 16 -0.54 -13.21 -9.98
C PHE A 16 0.10 -12.35 -8.90
N HIS A 17 1.08 -12.91 -8.19
CA HIS A 17 1.77 -12.22 -7.11
C HIS A 17 3.19 -12.74 -6.92
N HIS A 18 3.98 -11.96 -6.21
CA HIS A 18 5.30 -12.32 -5.71
C HIS A 18 5.35 -11.99 -4.21
N HIS A 19 5.94 -12.88 -3.41
CA HIS A 19 6.10 -12.71 -1.97
C HIS A 19 7.58 -12.82 -1.61
N THR A 20 8.10 -11.78 -0.96
CA THR A 20 9.48 -11.72 -0.46
C THR A 20 9.45 -11.70 1.07
N PRO A 21 9.78 -12.79 1.75
CA PRO A 21 9.95 -12.78 3.19
C PRO A 21 11.15 -11.89 3.57
N GLU A 22 11.08 -11.30 4.77
CA GLU A 22 12.17 -10.46 5.32
C GLU A 22 12.73 -9.41 4.33
N ALA A 23 11.81 -8.76 3.61
CA ALA A 23 12.15 -7.85 2.54
C ALA A 23 12.98 -6.63 3.00
N LEU A 24 12.81 -6.21 4.26
CA LEU A 24 13.56 -5.10 4.87
C LEU A 24 14.10 -5.52 6.24
N PRO A 25 15.23 -4.90 6.68
CA PRO A 25 15.75 -5.09 8.03
C PRO A 25 14.76 -4.69 9.11
N GLU A 26 14.81 -5.36 10.26
CA GLU A 26 13.89 -5.11 11.38
C GLU A 26 13.93 -3.66 11.86
N GLY A 27 15.11 -3.09 12.03
CA GLY A 27 15.27 -1.69 12.44
C GLY A 27 14.62 -0.70 11.46
N THR A 28 14.68 -0.99 10.15
CA THR A 28 14.01 -0.18 9.12
C THR A 28 12.49 -0.26 9.26
N VAL A 29 11.94 -1.46 9.43
CA VAL A 29 10.50 -1.65 9.59
C VAL A 29 9.98 -1.03 10.88
N ASN A 30 10.75 -1.11 11.97
CA ASN A 30 10.43 -0.44 13.23
C ASN A 30 10.43 1.10 13.09
N ALA A 31 11.36 1.67 12.32
CA ALA A 31 11.36 3.11 12.02
C ALA A 31 10.10 3.51 11.21
N ILE A 32 9.71 2.70 10.22
CA ILE A 32 8.45 2.90 9.47
C ILE A 32 7.25 2.85 10.42
N ARG A 33 7.17 1.83 11.28
CA ARG A 33 6.08 1.70 12.28
C ARG A 33 5.98 2.94 13.17
N SER A 34 7.11 3.37 13.72
CA SER A 34 7.15 4.56 14.58
C SER A 34 6.71 5.82 13.84
N ALA A 35 7.13 6.00 12.59
CA ALA A 35 6.73 7.14 11.77
C ALA A 35 5.22 7.13 11.45
N ILE A 36 4.63 5.95 11.21
CA ILE A 36 3.18 5.82 10.98
C ILE A 36 2.41 6.16 12.26
N LEU A 37 2.73 5.51 13.38
CA LEU A 37 2.01 5.68 14.64
C LEU A 37 2.16 7.08 15.25
N GLY A 38 3.30 7.74 15.03
CA GLY A 38 3.57 9.11 15.47
C GLY A 38 3.10 10.19 14.50
N SER A 39 2.50 9.82 13.36
CA SER A 39 2.07 10.80 12.36
C SER A 39 0.80 11.55 12.83
N PRO A 40 0.80 12.89 12.78
CA PRO A 40 -0.42 13.68 13.04
C PRO A 40 -1.49 13.50 11.96
N LEU A 41 -1.15 12.86 10.83
CA LEU A 41 -2.08 12.56 9.74
C LEU A 41 -2.85 11.27 9.98
N LEU A 42 -2.44 10.44 10.96
CA LEU A 42 -3.08 9.16 11.23
C LEU A 42 -4.48 9.36 11.80
N GLY A 43 -5.48 8.91 11.07
CA GLY A 43 -6.89 8.96 11.43
C GLY A 43 -7.66 7.81 10.81
N GLU A 44 -9.00 7.84 10.89
CA GLU A 44 -9.82 6.90 10.12
C GLU A 44 -9.50 7.01 8.62
N SER A 45 -9.56 5.87 7.93
CA SER A 45 -9.22 5.80 6.51
C SER A 45 -10.04 6.79 5.67
N ASN A 46 -9.37 7.47 4.75
CA ASN A 46 -9.96 8.34 3.74
C ASN A 46 -10.24 7.61 2.41
N LEU A 47 -10.01 6.30 2.37
CA LEU A 47 -10.32 5.46 1.22
C LEU A 47 -11.82 5.14 1.14
N THR A 48 -12.20 4.28 0.21
CA THR A 48 -13.59 3.91 -0.05
C THR A 48 -14.24 3.15 1.12
N ASP A 49 -15.56 2.94 1.07
CA ASP A 49 -16.34 2.27 2.12
C ASP A 49 -15.84 0.86 2.46
N GLN A 50 -15.18 0.16 1.54
CA GLN A 50 -14.55 -1.14 1.75
C GLN A 50 -13.47 -1.12 2.84
N PHE A 51 -12.92 0.07 3.14
CA PHE A 51 -11.92 0.30 4.19
C PHE A 51 -12.53 0.79 5.51
N SER A 52 -13.85 0.72 5.67
CA SER A 52 -14.54 1.20 6.86
C SER A 52 -14.01 0.57 8.14
N GLY A 53 -13.69 1.40 9.12
CA GLY A 53 -13.13 1.00 10.40
C GLY A 53 -11.65 0.61 10.36
N THR A 54 -10.94 0.98 9.29
CA THR A 54 -9.47 0.97 9.24
C THR A 54 -8.93 2.38 9.48
N TYR A 55 -7.61 2.49 9.71
CA TYR A 55 -6.92 3.75 9.95
C TYR A 55 -5.79 3.95 8.96
N GLY A 56 -5.52 5.20 8.62
CA GLY A 56 -4.46 5.57 7.68
C GLY A 56 -4.55 7.01 7.21
N PHE A 57 -3.81 7.30 6.18
CA PHE A 57 -3.85 8.51 5.36
C PHE A 57 -3.28 8.17 3.99
N SER A 58 -3.51 8.99 2.98
CA SER A 58 -2.98 8.73 1.64
C SER A 58 -2.04 9.83 1.16
N ILE A 59 -1.06 9.40 0.38
CA ILE A 59 -0.06 10.22 -0.28
C ILE A 59 -0.14 9.90 -1.76
N THR A 60 -0.67 10.82 -2.56
CA THR A 60 -0.67 10.70 -4.01
C THR A 60 0.51 11.48 -4.59
N PHE A 61 1.25 10.87 -5.50
CA PHE A 61 2.37 11.57 -6.12
C PHE A 61 2.71 11.03 -7.51
N ARG A 62 3.25 11.92 -8.35
CA ARG A 62 3.93 11.52 -9.59
C ARG A 62 5.40 11.19 -9.31
N ARG A 63 6.07 10.52 -10.24
CA ARG A 63 7.49 10.13 -10.10
C ARG A 63 8.40 11.30 -9.70
N GLU A 64 8.18 12.47 -10.29
CA GLU A 64 8.93 13.68 -9.96
C GLU A 64 8.67 14.24 -8.57
N GLY A 65 7.58 13.82 -7.91
CA GLY A 65 7.24 14.18 -6.52
C GLY A 65 7.85 13.26 -5.47
N LEU A 66 8.60 12.23 -5.88
CA LEU A 66 9.25 11.31 -4.94
C LEU A 66 10.18 12.01 -3.93
N PRO A 67 10.96 13.04 -4.29
CA PRO A 67 11.77 13.78 -3.31
C PRO A 67 10.95 14.43 -2.20
N GLU A 68 9.77 14.94 -2.48
CA GLU A 68 8.87 15.52 -1.47
C GLU A 68 8.34 14.44 -0.51
N VAL A 69 7.99 13.26 -1.04
CA VAL A 69 7.57 12.12 -0.22
C VAL A 69 8.69 11.70 0.71
N THR A 70 9.90 11.49 0.20
CA THR A 70 11.05 11.03 1.01
C THR A 70 11.56 12.12 1.96
N GLY A 71 11.43 13.39 1.59
CA GLY A 71 11.76 14.52 2.47
C GLY A 71 10.79 14.62 3.66
N ARG A 72 9.49 14.41 3.44
CA ARG A 72 8.46 14.49 4.50
C ARG A 72 8.32 13.20 5.31
N PHE A 73 8.56 12.05 4.67
CA PHE A 73 8.49 10.72 5.29
C PHE A 73 9.80 9.94 5.07
N PRO A 74 10.92 10.39 5.64
CA PRO A 74 12.23 9.76 5.36
C PRO A 74 12.28 8.29 5.75
N ALA A 75 11.52 7.86 6.75
CA ALA A 75 11.42 6.45 7.13
C ALA A 75 10.85 5.55 6.03
N PHE A 76 10.07 6.10 5.08
CA PHE A 76 9.48 5.31 3.98
C PHE A 76 10.45 5.10 2.82
N ALA A 77 11.53 5.86 2.72
CA ALA A 77 12.47 5.81 1.61
C ALA A 77 12.99 4.39 1.30
N PRO A 78 13.43 3.56 2.27
CA PRO A 78 13.91 2.20 1.97
C PRO A 78 12.84 1.29 1.37
N TYR A 79 11.57 1.48 1.74
CA TYR A 79 10.46 0.75 1.12
C TYR A 79 10.22 1.22 -0.31
N LEU A 80 10.19 2.53 -0.53
CA LEU A 80 9.98 3.10 -1.86
C LEU A 80 11.09 2.70 -2.83
N GLU A 81 12.35 2.76 -2.40
CA GLU A 81 13.49 2.28 -3.19
C GLU A 81 13.35 0.82 -3.60
N LYS A 82 12.78 -0.02 -2.72
CA LYS A 82 12.61 -1.44 -2.97
C LYS A 82 11.38 -1.77 -3.81
N ALA A 83 10.29 -1.05 -3.64
CA ALA A 83 8.97 -1.41 -4.18
C ALA A 83 8.64 -0.73 -5.50
N LEU A 84 9.16 0.50 -5.75
CA LEU A 84 8.75 1.28 -6.91
C LEU A 84 9.23 0.66 -8.23
N LEU A 85 8.28 0.40 -9.12
CA LEU A 85 8.55 -0.10 -10.47
C LEU A 85 9.00 1.07 -11.38
N PRO A 86 10.08 0.90 -12.17
CA PRO A 86 10.64 1.98 -12.97
C PRO A 86 9.68 2.52 -14.04
N ASP A 87 8.80 1.65 -14.57
CA ASP A 87 7.87 1.99 -15.64
C ASP A 87 6.56 2.61 -15.14
N CYS A 88 6.37 2.78 -13.83
CA CYS A 88 5.21 3.45 -13.26
C CYS A 88 5.54 4.91 -12.99
N ASN A 89 4.58 5.81 -13.22
CA ASN A 89 4.78 7.26 -13.19
C ASN A 89 3.87 7.99 -12.19
N ALA A 90 2.86 7.31 -11.65
CA ALA A 90 1.97 7.84 -10.63
C ALA A 90 1.72 6.78 -9.54
N PHE A 91 1.54 7.23 -8.31
CA PHE A 91 1.53 6.37 -7.12
C PHE A 91 0.54 6.88 -6.09
N LEU A 92 -0.15 5.94 -5.43
CA LEU A 92 -0.86 6.20 -4.18
C LEU A 92 -0.23 5.33 -3.09
N LEU A 93 0.34 5.96 -2.08
CA LEU A 93 0.95 5.33 -0.93
C LEU A 93 0.07 5.55 0.29
N ASN A 94 -0.27 4.50 1.03
CA ASN A 94 -1.03 4.62 2.26
C ASN A 94 -0.57 3.65 3.34
N PRO A 95 -0.32 4.12 4.57
CA PRO A 95 -0.34 3.27 5.75
C PRO A 95 -1.76 2.73 5.95
N LEU A 96 -1.89 1.44 6.18
CA LEU A 96 -3.17 0.77 6.44
C LEU A 96 -3.08 0.00 7.76
N LEU A 97 -3.86 0.44 8.73
CA LEU A 97 -3.97 -0.19 10.04
C LEU A 97 -5.33 -0.88 10.15
N VAL A 98 -5.30 -2.19 10.35
CA VAL A 98 -6.49 -3.03 10.50
C VAL A 98 -6.55 -3.52 11.93
N GLN A 99 -7.54 -3.02 12.68
CA GLN A 99 -7.75 -3.35 14.08
C GLN A 99 -8.53 -4.64 14.28
N ASN A 100 -8.52 -5.13 15.52
CA ASN A 100 -9.28 -6.31 15.93
C ASN A 100 -10.75 -6.27 15.45
N GLY A 101 -11.21 -7.37 14.86
CA GLY A 101 -12.56 -7.53 14.31
C GLY A 101 -12.77 -6.84 12.95
N ARG A 102 -11.75 -6.19 12.37
CA ARG A 102 -11.85 -5.48 11.09
C ARG A 102 -11.08 -6.20 9.99
N GLY A 103 -11.46 -5.91 8.75
CA GLY A 103 -10.81 -6.36 7.52
C GLY A 103 -10.94 -5.29 6.45
N VAL A 104 -10.70 -5.65 5.21
CA VAL A 104 -11.00 -4.82 4.03
C VAL A 104 -11.83 -5.67 3.09
N GLU A 105 -12.99 -5.19 2.71
CA GLU A 105 -13.90 -5.91 1.82
C GLU A 105 -13.30 -6.07 0.40
N ALA A 106 -13.83 -7.04 -0.33
CA ALA A 106 -13.35 -7.34 -1.68
C ALA A 106 -13.55 -6.15 -2.64
N HIS A 107 -12.46 -5.69 -3.27
CA HIS A 107 -12.46 -4.53 -4.14
C HIS A 107 -11.39 -4.63 -5.23
N LEU A 108 -11.47 -3.71 -6.18
CA LEU A 108 -10.43 -3.37 -7.14
C LEU A 108 -9.94 -1.97 -6.84
N ASP A 109 -8.62 -1.77 -6.81
CA ASP A 109 -8.04 -0.45 -6.66
C ASP A 109 -8.31 0.39 -7.91
N ARG A 110 -8.83 1.60 -7.69
CA ARG A 110 -9.10 2.62 -8.71
C ARG A 110 -8.87 4.03 -8.19
N SER A 111 -7.99 4.19 -7.24
CA SER A 111 -7.80 5.44 -6.51
C SER A 111 -7.42 6.61 -7.41
N MET A 112 -6.75 6.35 -8.54
CA MET A 112 -6.38 7.39 -9.50
C MET A 112 -7.51 7.87 -10.41
N GLU A 113 -8.65 7.18 -10.45
CA GLU A 113 -9.84 7.67 -11.19
C GLU A 113 -10.35 9.01 -10.64
N TYR A 114 -10.06 9.30 -9.37
CA TYR A 114 -10.33 10.61 -8.77
C TYR A 114 -9.63 11.77 -9.51
N TYR A 115 -8.45 11.53 -10.08
CA TYR A 115 -7.63 12.55 -10.76
C TYR A 115 -7.81 12.56 -12.29
N GLY A 116 -8.52 11.60 -12.83
CA GLY A 116 -8.81 11.58 -14.27
C GLY A 116 -9.57 10.34 -14.70
N GLU A 117 -10.68 10.57 -15.38
CA GLU A 117 -11.53 9.50 -15.92
C GLU A 117 -10.73 8.53 -16.81
N GLY A 118 -10.93 7.22 -16.59
CA GLY A 118 -10.31 6.15 -17.38
C GLY A 118 -8.81 5.97 -17.15
N ILE A 119 -8.26 6.35 -15.99
CA ILE A 119 -6.91 5.94 -15.58
C ILE A 119 -6.89 4.42 -15.28
N GLY A 120 -8.01 3.89 -14.77
CA GLY A 120 -8.19 2.45 -14.52
C GLY A 120 -7.45 1.95 -13.28
N SER A 121 -7.31 0.62 -13.20
CA SER A 121 -6.61 -0.04 -12.09
C SER A 121 -5.10 0.16 -12.15
N PRO A 122 -4.38 0.06 -11.01
CA PRO A 122 -2.94 0.12 -10.99
C PRO A 122 -2.31 -1.00 -11.84
N PHE A 123 -1.09 -0.79 -12.30
CA PHE A 123 -0.29 -1.85 -12.92
C PHE A 123 0.11 -2.93 -11.91
N ALA A 124 0.47 -2.50 -10.69
CA ALA A 124 0.80 -3.37 -9.59
C ALA A 124 0.46 -2.70 -8.25
N VAL A 125 0.23 -3.53 -7.23
CA VAL A 125 0.10 -3.11 -5.83
C VAL A 125 1.18 -3.81 -5.02
N SER A 126 1.86 -3.06 -4.16
CA SER A 126 2.86 -3.60 -3.23
C SER A 126 2.42 -3.37 -1.79
N VAL A 127 2.52 -4.40 -0.96
CA VAL A 127 2.13 -4.40 0.45
C VAL A 127 3.33 -4.81 1.29
N LEU A 128 3.92 -3.87 2.03
CA LEU A 128 4.89 -4.17 3.07
C LEU A 128 4.13 -4.41 4.38
N TYR A 129 4.29 -5.58 4.98
CA TYR A 129 3.79 -5.84 6.32
C TYR A 129 4.76 -5.26 7.36
N VAL A 130 4.39 -4.10 7.90
CA VAL A 130 5.19 -3.34 8.86
C VAL A 130 5.12 -3.94 10.26
N HIS A 131 3.90 -4.31 10.68
CA HIS A 131 3.68 -4.97 11.96
C HIS A 131 2.56 -6.00 11.84
N VAL A 132 2.85 -7.19 12.30
CA VAL A 132 1.90 -8.28 12.43
C VAL A 132 2.00 -8.77 13.87
N PRO A 133 0.94 -8.61 14.69
CA PRO A 133 0.93 -9.11 16.06
C PRO A 133 1.21 -10.61 16.12
N GLU A 134 1.97 -11.07 17.11
CA GLU A 134 2.36 -12.50 17.24
C GLU A 134 1.16 -13.43 17.34
N GLN A 135 0.09 -12.99 18.00
CA GLN A 135 -1.14 -13.78 18.19
C GLN A 135 -2.23 -13.45 17.17
N LEU A 136 -1.85 -12.86 16.00
CA LEU A 136 -2.82 -12.53 14.97
C LEU A 136 -3.42 -13.79 14.36
N ALA A 137 -4.75 -13.89 14.37
CA ALA A 137 -5.52 -14.82 13.56
C ALA A 137 -6.27 -14.06 12.45
N GLY A 138 -6.43 -14.66 11.28
CA GLY A 138 -6.99 -13.99 10.10
C GLY A 138 -6.00 -13.02 9.45
N GLY A 139 -6.54 -12.00 8.78
CA GLY A 139 -5.74 -10.95 8.15
C GLY A 139 -5.05 -11.39 6.85
N GLU A 140 -5.37 -12.55 6.30
CA GLU A 140 -4.86 -13.00 5.01
C GLU A 140 -5.27 -12.01 3.91
N LEU A 141 -4.33 -11.69 3.02
CA LEU A 141 -4.61 -11.06 1.75
C LEU A 141 -5.05 -12.13 0.75
N ARG A 142 -6.31 -12.08 0.33
CA ARG A 142 -6.83 -12.98 -0.70
C ARG A 142 -6.89 -12.26 -2.03
N LEU A 143 -6.44 -12.93 -3.08
CA LEU A 143 -6.42 -12.43 -4.44
C LEU A 143 -7.33 -13.25 -5.33
N TYR A 144 -8.11 -12.58 -6.18
CA TYR A 144 -9.06 -13.21 -7.08
C TYR A 144 -8.84 -12.76 -8.52
N HIS A 145 -8.88 -13.69 -9.44
CA HIS A 145 -8.87 -13.44 -10.87
C HIS A 145 -10.08 -14.10 -11.52
N ARG A 146 -10.92 -13.30 -12.20
CA ARG A 146 -12.14 -13.80 -12.85
C ARG A 146 -13.05 -14.60 -11.91
N GLY A 147 -13.27 -14.11 -10.70
CA GLY A 147 -14.11 -14.71 -9.69
C GLY A 147 -13.53 -15.95 -8.98
N ARG A 148 -12.27 -16.35 -9.29
CA ARG A 148 -11.61 -17.48 -8.63
C ARG A 148 -10.48 -16.98 -7.74
N GLN A 149 -10.40 -17.50 -6.52
CA GLN A 149 -9.25 -17.24 -5.65
C GLN A 149 -7.97 -17.84 -6.26
N VAL A 150 -6.97 -17.00 -6.48
CA VAL A 150 -5.67 -17.39 -7.08
C VAL A 150 -4.54 -17.38 -6.06
N ALA A 151 -4.73 -16.70 -4.92
CA ALA A 151 -3.78 -16.73 -3.81
C ALA A 151 -4.46 -16.38 -2.48
N ALA A 152 -3.85 -16.84 -1.40
CA ALA A 152 -4.08 -16.36 -0.03
C ALA A 152 -2.71 -16.21 0.63
N VAL A 153 -2.36 -14.99 1.01
CA VAL A 153 -1.08 -14.68 1.60
C VAL A 153 -1.27 -14.35 3.07
N LYS A 154 -0.69 -15.16 3.94
CA LYS A 154 -0.65 -14.87 5.38
C LYS A 154 0.26 -13.66 5.64
N PRO A 155 -0.19 -12.69 6.46
CA PRO A 155 0.67 -11.60 6.84
C PRO A 155 1.85 -12.10 7.69
N ALA A 156 3.03 -11.56 7.41
CA ALA A 156 4.24 -11.80 8.20
C ALA A 156 5.03 -10.51 8.27
N SER A 157 5.40 -10.07 9.47
CA SER A 157 6.18 -8.84 9.64
C SER A 157 7.44 -8.85 8.76
N ARG A 158 7.80 -7.69 8.21
CA ARG A 158 8.95 -7.48 7.32
C ARG A 158 8.80 -8.07 5.92
N SER A 159 7.73 -8.82 5.63
CA SER A 159 7.52 -9.36 4.29
C SER A 159 6.88 -8.33 3.34
N LEU A 160 7.19 -8.48 2.06
CA LEU A 160 6.68 -7.67 0.97
C LEU A 160 5.93 -8.57 -0.02
N VAL A 161 4.69 -8.22 -0.28
CA VAL A 161 3.88 -8.84 -1.34
C VAL A 161 3.68 -7.84 -2.46
N MET A 162 3.94 -8.24 -3.69
CA MET A 162 3.56 -7.48 -4.87
C MET A 162 2.61 -8.31 -5.71
N PHE A 163 1.51 -7.73 -6.15
CA PHE A 163 0.51 -8.40 -6.99
C PHE A 163 0.03 -7.50 -8.13
N ARG A 164 -0.58 -8.11 -9.13
CA ARG A 164 -1.16 -7.41 -10.28
C ARG A 164 -2.33 -6.54 -9.82
N GLY A 165 -2.38 -5.30 -10.28
CA GLY A 165 -3.40 -4.34 -9.88
C GLY A 165 -4.80 -4.60 -10.45
N ASP A 166 -4.94 -5.51 -11.45
CA ASP A 166 -6.21 -5.93 -12.01
C ASP A 166 -6.89 -7.08 -11.23
N LEU A 167 -6.32 -7.48 -10.08
CA LEU A 167 -6.89 -8.51 -9.22
C LEU A 167 -7.84 -7.90 -8.20
N MET A 168 -9.07 -8.43 -8.14
CA MET A 168 -9.92 -8.21 -6.98
C MET A 168 -9.24 -8.79 -5.75
N HIS A 169 -9.26 -8.07 -4.64
CA HIS A 169 -8.60 -8.52 -3.42
C HIS A 169 -9.34 -8.05 -2.16
N GLU A 170 -9.10 -8.76 -1.07
CA GLU A 170 -9.65 -8.48 0.25
C GLU A 170 -8.62 -8.76 1.33
N VAL A 171 -8.79 -8.14 2.50
CA VAL A 171 -8.09 -8.51 3.72
C VAL A 171 -9.08 -9.13 4.68
N MET A 172 -8.86 -10.38 5.04
CA MET A 172 -9.71 -11.07 6.01
C MET A 172 -9.70 -10.37 7.35
N ALA A 173 -10.83 -10.43 8.07
CA ALA A 173 -10.93 -9.85 9.39
C ALA A 173 -9.80 -10.37 10.31
N VAL A 174 -9.18 -9.45 11.05
CA VAL A 174 -8.11 -9.77 11.99
C VAL A 174 -8.64 -9.98 13.39
N GLN A 175 -8.01 -10.88 14.14
CA GLN A 175 -8.20 -11.05 15.57
C GLN A 175 -6.83 -10.86 16.22
N THR A 176 -6.65 -9.76 16.94
CA THR A 176 -5.36 -9.39 17.57
C THR A 176 -5.37 -9.50 19.08
N GLY A 177 -6.54 -9.75 19.68
CA GLY A 177 -6.69 -9.83 21.15
C GLY A 177 -6.63 -8.46 21.87
N ALA A 178 -6.20 -7.38 21.20
CA ALA A 178 -6.10 -6.05 21.77
C ALA A 178 -6.70 -4.98 20.83
N PRO A 179 -7.46 -4.01 21.36
CA PRO A 179 -8.11 -2.97 20.56
C PRO A 179 -7.19 -1.79 20.22
N ALA A 180 -5.98 -1.69 20.80
CA ALA A 180 -5.08 -0.56 20.61
C ALA A 180 -4.55 -0.49 19.16
N LEU A 181 -4.45 0.73 18.60
CA LEU A 181 -3.87 0.94 17.26
C LEU A 181 -2.44 0.44 17.13
N ALA A 182 -1.66 0.51 18.21
CA ALA A 182 -0.30 -0.02 18.24
C ALA A 182 -0.25 -1.55 18.03
N GLU A 183 -1.33 -2.26 18.36
CA GLU A 183 -1.49 -3.71 18.18
C GLU A 183 -2.29 -4.07 16.93
N ALA A 184 -2.59 -3.09 16.08
CA ALA A 184 -3.20 -3.34 14.78
C ALA A 184 -2.23 -4.08 13.85
N ARG A 185 -2.76 -4.80 12.86
CA ARG A 185 -1.99 -5.22 11.70
C ARG A 185 -1.68 -3.98 10.87
N ILE A 186 -0.40 -3.63 10.73
CA ILE A 186 0.06 -2.43 10.02
C ILE A 186 0.73 -2.83 8.72
N SER A 187 0.27 -2.25 7.63
CA SER A 187 0.88 -2.37 6.31
C SER A 187 1.22 -1.00 5.75
N LEU A 188 2.24 -0.92 4.90
CA LEU A 188 2.48 0.23 4.05
C LEU A 188 2.23 -0.22 2.61
N VAL A 189 1.15 0.31 2.01
CA VAL A 189 0.64 -0.11 0.70
C VAL A 189 0.98 0.93 -0.34
N ILE A 190 1.37 0.52 -1.54
CA ILE A 190 1.55 1.42 -2.68
C ILE A 190 0.90 0.85 -3.94
N GLU A 191 -0.06 1.58 -4.47
CA GLU A 191 -0.61 1.37 -5.80
C GLU A 191 0.29 2.07 -6.82
N GLN A 192 0.63 1.38 -7.90
CA GLN A 192 1.59 1.86 -8.89
C GLN A 192 0.96 1.87 -10.29
N TYR A 193 0.91 3.05 -10.89
CA TYR A 193 0.17 3.29 -12.13
C TYR A 193 1.09 3.63 -13.30
N ARG A 194 0.66 3.23 -14.49
CA ARG A 194 1.17 3.67 -15.79
C ARG A 194 0.14 4.61 -16.41
N VAL A 195 0.13 5.84 -15.92
CA VAL A 195 -0.83 6.86 -16.40
C VAL A 195 -0.36 7.37 -17.77
N PRO A 196 -1.25 7.39 -18.78
CA PRO A 196 -0.94 8.00 -20.05
C PRO A 196 -0.51 9.47 -19.90
N GLU A 197 0.46 9.93 -20.68
CA GLU A 197 1.02 11.27 -20.57
C GLU A 197 -0.07 12.36 -20.67
N SER A 198 -1.06 12.14 -21.54
CA SER A 198 -2.21 13.06 -21.71
C SER A 198 -3.07 13.23 -20.47
N LYS A 199 -2.99 12.31 -19.49
CA LYS A 199 -3.75 12.34 -18.23
C LYS A 199 -2.87 12.63 -17.01
N LEU A 200 -1.56 12.52 -17.16
CA LEU A 200 -0.61 12.63 -16.06
C LEU A 200 -0.65 14.02 -15.40
N ALA A 201 -0.93 15.06 -16.17
CA ALA A 201 -1.06 16.42 -15.65
C ALA A 201 -2.20 16.59 -14.62
N GLY A 202 -3.24 15.73 -14.67
CA GLY A 202 -4.33 15.72 -13.69
C GLY A 202 -3.94 15.11 -12.34
N VAL A 203 -2.89 14.29 -12.31
CA VAL A 203 -2.38 13.69 -11.06
C VAL A 203 -1.46 14.70 -10.36
N PRO A 204 -1.65 14.98 -9.06
CA PRO A 204 -0.79 15.93 -8.36
C PRO A 204 0.66 15.45 -8.32
N ARG A 205 1.60 16.41 -8.34
CA ARG A 205 3.01 16.10 -8.14
C ARG A 205 3.24 15.47 -6.75
N PHE A 206 2.58 16.05 -5.74
CA PHE A 206 2.53 15.55 -4.37
C PHE A 206 1.25 16.06 -3.69
N GLU A 207 0.49 15.19 -3.07
CA GLU A 207 -0.71 15.55 -2.31
C GLU A 207 -0.86 14.61 -1.11
N LEU A 208 -1.25 15.18 0.02
CA LEU A 208 -1.61 14.46 1.23
C LEU A 208 -3.11 14.55 1.46
N ARG A 209 -3.71 13.43 1.83
CA ARG A 209 -5.13 13.38 2.19
C ARG A 209 -5.35 12.61 3.48
N THR A 210 -6.24 13.15 4.30
CA THR A 210 -6.87 12.49 5.44
C THR A 210 -8.36 12.37 5.20
N ARG A 211 -9.11 11.81 6.15
CA ARG A 211 -10.58 11.78 6.09
C ARG A 211 -11.19 13.18 5.98
N ASP A 212 -10.55 14.18 6.57
CA ASP A 212 -11.01 15.57 6.55
C ASP A 212 -10.70 16.30 5.23
N GLY A 213 -10.06 15.64 4.28
CA GLY A 213 -9.74 16.16 2.96
C GLY A 213 -8.25 16.33 2.67
N VAL A 214 -7.93 17.19 1.68
CA VAL A 214 -6.56 17.51 1.29
C VAL A 214 -5.89 18.33 2.39
N VAL A 215 -4.71 17.89 2.81
CA VAL A 215 -3.88 18.62 3.79
C VAL A 215 -3.04 19.65 3.05
N SER A 216 -3.26 20.92 3.37
CA SER A 216 -2.42 22.02 2.85
C SER A 216 -0.97 21.83 3.31
N THR A 217 -0.04 21.83 2.36
CA THR A 217 1.41 21.66 2.59
C THR A 217 2.11 23.00 2.59
#